data_85634eb4bef9a14d575aef2e11f659a2
#
_entry.id   85634eb4bef9a14d575aef2e11f659a2
#
_cell.length_a   1.000
_cell.length_b   1.000
_cell.length_c   1.000
_cell.angle_alpha   90.00
_cell.angle_beta   90.00
_cell.angle_gamma   90.00
#
_symmetry.space_group_name_H-M   'P 1'
#
loop_
_entity.id
_entity.type
_entity.pdbx_description
1 polymer ?
#
loop_
_entity_poly.entity_id
_entity_poly.type
_entity_poly.pdbx_seq_one_letter_code
_entity_poly.pdbx_strand_id
1 'polypeptide(L)'
;MVEHHPDACRRCGTLLHGEDPDPLRHQVIEIPPITPVVTEHRLHRLICPCCSTSTCATLPADVEASPYGPRLSALVGLLGSAFPLSFSKTQALLDQLLGVEMSRGAIAKIRERLSAVLAEPMAQALEAARQQPVAYVDETGAPTGNAVDEVLRAAVGNNPNSKRGWQWVMVTAVVTVFLQGLSRSTAAAIELLGSTFGGIVVSDRFSAYNHLPTQQRQLCWAHLIRDLTAISERPGASAEFGAELLELQRQLFGHWHRYRDGTIDWPGLQQRCRPIRQSFEATLQRVVELGVQRGERTPWAKTVRTAQQILQVADALWTFLETRGIEPTNNAAEHALRQSVI
;
A
#
# COMPACT_ATOMS: atom_id res chain seq x y z
N MET A 1 40.45 -8.64 -9.26
CA MET A 1 40.32 -9.41 -10.48
C MET A 1 41.31 -10.52 -10.37
N VAL A 2 40.97 -11.75 -10.70
CA VAL A 2 41.91 -12.91 -10.72
C VAL A 2 41.91 -13.44 -12.15
N GLU A 3 43.08 -13.44 -12.77
CA GLU A 3 43.26 -13.92 -14.14
C GLU A 3 43.66 -15.41 -14.10
N HIS A 4 43.06 -16.20 -14.96
CA HIS A 4 43.33 -17.61 -15.13
C HIS A 4 43.72 -17.87 -16.57
N HIS A 5 44.95 -18.30 -16.77
CA HIS A 5 45.47 -18.65 -18.10
C HIS A 5 45.65 -20.18 -18.23
N PRO A 6 45.38 -20.76 -19.38
CA PRO A 6 45.70 -22.16 -19.62
C PRO A 6 47.20 -22.33 -19.78
N ASP A 7 47.79 -23.25 -19.04
CA ASP A 7 49.25 -23.51 -19.09
C ASP A 7 49.69 -24.19 -20.40
N ALA A 8 48.86 -25.09 -20.92
CA ALA A 8 49.19 -25.87 -22.08
C ALA A 8 47.98 -26.21 -22.96
N CYS A 9 48.23 -26.46 -24.22
CA CYS A 9 47.23 -26.89 -25.20
C CYS A 9 46.66 -28.27 -24.82
N ARG A 10 45.36 -28.38 -24.70
CA ARG A 10 44.66 -29.64 -24.36
C ARG A 10 44.84 -30.75 -25.38
N ARG A 11 45.22 -30.43 -26.64
CA ARG A 11 45.38 -31.42 -27.73
C ARG A 11 46.80 -31.91 -27.90
N CYS A 12 47.82 -31.05 -27.81
CA CYS A 12 49.22 -31.39 -28.13
C CYS A 12 50.16 -31.12 -26.98
N GLY A 13 49.76 -30.57 -25.84
CA GLY A 13 50.61 -30.33 -24.67
C GLY A 13 51.58 -29.15 -24.80
N THR A 14 51.58 -28.40 -25.92
CA THR A 14 52.45 -27.24 -26.09
C THR A 14 52.12 -26.16 -25.11
N LEU A 15 53.09 -25.52 -24.44
CA LEU A 15 52.91 -24.40 -23.57
C LEU A 15 52.26 -23.23 -24.33
N LEU A 16 51.25 -22.63 -23.68
CA LEU A 16 50.50 -21.51 -24.25
C LEU A 16 50.99 -20.22 -23.61
N HIS A 17 51.15 -19.19 -24.44
CA HIS A 17 51.52 -17.85 -24.04
C HIS A 17 50.63 -16.85 -24.82
N GLY A 18 50.27 -15.74 -24.22
CA GLY A 18 49.50 -14.68 -24.84
C GLY A 18 48.37 -14.20 -23.95
N GLU A 19 47.65 -13.22 -24.46
CA GLU A 19 46.48 -12.61 -23.79
C GLU A 19 45.24 -12.86 -24.66
N ASP A 20 44.11 -13.09 -24.00
CA ASP A 20 42.80 -13.13 -24.63
C ASP A 20 42.14 -11.73 -24.52
N PRO A 21 41.87 -11.04 -25.63
CA PRO A 21 41.25 -9.69 -25.58
C PRO A 21 39.80 -9.70 -25.10
N ASP A 22 39.14 -10.87 -25.10
CA ASP A 22 37.75 -11.00 -24.66
C ASP A 22 37.53 -12.28 -23.81
N PRO A 23 38.13 -12.35 -22.60
CA PRO A 23 38.08 -13.53 -21.77
C PRO A 23 36.67 -13.79 -21.22
N LEU A 24 36.32 -15.06 -21.09
CA LEU A 24 35.10 -15.49 -20.43
C LEU A 24 35.09 -15.01 -18.97
N ARG A 25 34.10 -14.25 -18.63
CA ARG A 25 33.93 -13.69 -17.26
C ARG A 25 33.10 -14.61 -16.39
N HIS A 26 33.65 -14.98 -15.25
CA HIS A 26 32.92 -15.64 -14.17
C HIS A 26 33.02 -14.78 -12.91
N GLN A 27 31.88 -14.34 -12.38
CA GLN A 27 31.84 -13.50 -11.19
C GLN A 27 31.24 -14.29 -10.02
N VAL A 28 31.91 -14.30 -8.90
CA VAL A 28 31.44 -14.85 -7.63
C VAL A 28 31.19 -13.67 -6.71
N ILE A 29 29.96 -13.53 -6.21
CA ILE A 29 29.58 -12.51 -5.25
C ILE A 29 29.51 -13.18 -3.89
N GLU A 30 30.29 -12.67 -2.94
CA GLU A 30 30.33 -13.17 -1.57
C GLU A 30 30.09 -12.00 -0.60
N ILE A 31 29.41 -12.29 0.49
CA ILE A 31 29.21 -11.36 1.61
C ILE A 31 30.33 -11.60 2.63
N PRO A 32 31.22 -10.63 2.85
CA PRO A 32 32.25 -10.78 3.87
C PRO A 32 31.63 -10.84 5.27
N PRO A 33 32.31 -11.40 6.27
CA PRO A 33 31.84 -11.37 7.65
C PRO A 33 31.51 -9.95 8.10
N ILE A 34 30.28 -9.75 8.56
CA ILE A 34 29.81 -8.45 9.05
C ILE A 34 30.14 -8.38 10.55
N THR A 35 31.09 -7.52 10.91
CA THR A 35 31.49 -7.30 12.29
C THR A 35 31.05 -5.93 12.75
N PRO A 36 30.21 -5.81 13.83
CA PRO A 36 29.81 -4.53 14.37
C PRO A 36 31.00 -3.80 14.99
N VAL A 37 31.03 -2.48 14.85
CA VAL A 37 32.00 -1.63 15.54
C VAL A 37 31.47 -1.28 16.92
N VAL A 38 32.23 -1.64 17.95
CA VAL A 38 31.90 -1.32 19.35
C VAL A 38 32.89 -0.27 19.87
N THR A 39 32.37 0.88 20.31
CA THR A 39 33.16 1.92 20.95
C THR A 39 32.79 1.99 22.44
N GLU A 40 33.75 1.76 23.32
CA GLU A 40 33.58 1.88 24.75
C GLU A 40 33.98 3.28 25.23
N HIS A 41 33.05 4.03 25.83
CA HIS A 41 33.31 5.30 26.49
C HIS A 41 33.46 5.11 27.98
N ARG A 42 34.66 5.36 28.52
CA ARG A 42 34.96 5.19 29.97
C ARG A 42 34.86 6.54 30.67
N LEU A 43 33.84 6.72 31.48
CA LEU A 43 33.57 7.93 32.25
C LEU A 43 34.21 7.79 33.65
N HIS A 44 35.37 8.42 33.84
CA HIS A 44 36.08 8.36 35.12
C HIS A 44 35.43 9.26 36.17
N ARG A 45 35.38 8.76 37.39
CA ARG A 45 34.96 9.50 38.57
C ARG A 45 36.20 9.82 39.43
N LEU A 46 36.43 11.10 39.64
CA LEU A 46 37.58 11.59 40.43
C LEU A 46 37.07 12.34 41.67
N ILE A 47 37.89 12.27 42.73
CA ILE A 47 37.62 12.96 43.99
C ILE A 47 38.50 14.22 44.02
N CYS A 48 37.91 15.36 44.29
CA CYS A 48 38.62 16.61 44.41
C CYS A 48 39.53 16.60 45.67
N PRO A 49 40.85 16.81 45.58
CA PRO A 49 41.74 16.79 46.74
C PRO A 49 41.53 18.01 47.66
N CYS A 50 40.86 19.06 47.21
CA CYS A 50 40.60 20.25 48.00
C CYS A 50 39.31 20.17 48.81
N CYS A 51 38.19 19.72 48.22
CA CYS A 51 36.87 19.73 48.85
C CYS A 51 36.25 18.34 49.00
N SER A 52 36.97 17.28 48.62
CA SER A 52 36.52 15.87 48.65
C SER A 52 35.24 15.58 47.85
N THR A 53 34.83 16.49 47.01
CA THR A 53 33.67 16.28 46.12
C THR A 53 33.99 15.31 45.01
N SER A 54 33.14 14.32 44.81
CA SER A 54 33.22 13.35 43.69
C SER A 54 32.61 13.91 42.41
N THR A 55 33.38 13.96 41.35
CA THR A 55 32.92 14.43 40.03
C THR A 55 33.13 13.33 38.98
N CYS A 56 32.08 13.00 38.22
CA CYS A 56 32.13 12.04 37.13
C CYS A 56 32.20 12.78 35.81
N ALA A 57 32.98 12.28 34.87
CA ALA A 57 32.95 12.76 33.49
C ALA A 57 31.57 12.53 32.85
N THR A 58 31.21 13.38 31.93
CA THR A 58 29.97 13.25 31.14
C THR A 58 30.28 12.78 29.72
N LEU A 59 29.34 12.11 29.08
CA LEU A 59 29.45 11.76 27.66
C LEU A 59 29.57 13.08 26.84
N PRO A 60 30.40 13.11 25.79
CA PRO A 60 30.38 14.18 24.81
C PRO A 60 29.00 14.35 24.19
N ALA A 61 28.65 15.57 23.79
CA ALA A 61 27.33 15.90 23.25
C ALA A 61 27.02 15.21 21.90
N ASP A 62 28.04 14.80 21.17
CA ASP A 62 27.96 14.06 19.89
C ASP A 62 27.85 12.55 20.09
N VAL A 63 27.93 12.05 21.33
CA VAL A 63 27.76 10.63 21.66
C VAL A 63 26.34 10.38 22.14
N GLU A 64 25.61 9.50 21.44
CA GLU A 64 24.27 9.13 21.85
C GLU A 64 24.26 8.41 23.21
N ALA A 65 23.29 8.78 24.05
CA ALA A 65 23.06 8.11 25.33
C ALA A 65 22.54 6.66 25.18
N SER A 66 22.08 6.30 23.98
CA SER A 66 21.65 4.93 23.66
C SER A 66 22.85 4.02 23.41
N PRO A 67 22.86 2.76 23.94
CA PRO A 67 23.91 1.80 23.62
C PRO A 67 23.89 1.31 22.16
N TYR A 68 22.92 1.75 21.36
CA TYR A 68 22.76 1.37 19.96
C TYR A 68 22.83 2.61 19.08
N GLY A 69 23.81 2.63 18.18
CA GLY A 69 24.03 3.73 17.28
C GLY A 69 22.93 3.91 16.22
N PRO A 70 22.92 5.03 15.48
CA PRO A 70 21.83 5.40 14.57
C PRO A 70 21.63 4.41 13.43
N ARG A 71 22.71 3.86 12.86
CA ARG A 71 22.62 2.86 11.78
C ARG A 71 21.97 1.56 12.22
N LEU A 72 22.33 1.06 13.43
CA LEU A 72 21.72 -0.13 14.00
C LEU A 72 20.26 0.11 14.36
N SER A 73 19.94 1.27 14.92
CA SER A 73 18.57 1.69 15.21
C SER A 73 17.71 1.77 13.96
N ALA A 74 18.24 2.35 12.87
CA ALA A 74 17.56 2.41 11.57
C ALA A 74 17.32 1.00 10.99
N LEU A 75 18.31 0.09 11.10
CA LEU A 75 18.15 -1.31 10.67
C LEU A 75 17.02 -2.00 11.44
N VAL A 76 16.96 -1.83 12.77
CA VAL A 76 15.87 -2.38 13.61
C VAL A 76 14.51 -1.86 13.18
N GLY A 77 14.43 -0.58 12.83
CA GLY A 77 13.22 0.02 12.27
C GLY A 77 12.82 -0.59 10.93
N LEU A 78 13.77 -0.69 10.01
CA LEU A 78 13.56 -1.27 8.69
C LEU A 78 13.08 -2.73 8.76
N LEU A 79 13.71 -3.54 9.62
CA LEU A 79 13.32 -4.94 9.84
C LEU A 79 11.91 -5.07 10.43
N GLY A 80 11.41 -4.04 11.11
CA GLY A 80 10.07 -4.05 11.68
C GLY A 80 9.00 -3.44 10.83
N SER A 81 9.35 -2.65 9.81
CA SER A 81 8.44 -1.96 8.92
C SER A 81 8.41 -2.57 7.51
N ALA A 82 9.49 -2.39 6.74
CA ALA A 82 9.56 -2.89 5.36
C ALA A 82 9.66 -4.42 5.26
N PHE A 83 10.26 -5.08 6.26
CA PHE A 83 10.44 -6.53 6.29
C PHE A 83 9.55 -7.25 7.31
N PRO A 84 8.49 -6.72 7.80
CA PRO A 84 7.59 -6.99 8.94
C PRO A 84 8.02 -8.14 9.87
N LEU A 85 9.28 -8.14 10.33
CA LEU A 85 9.77 -9.14 11.26
C LEU A 85 9.21 -8.91 12.66
N SER A 86 8.81 -10.00 13.34
CA SER A 86 8.48 -9.94 14.76
C SER A 86 9.70 -9.56 15.60
N PHE A 87 9.49 -9.10 16.83
CA PHE A 87 10.59 -8.79 17.76
C PHE A 87 11.55 -9.97 17.96
N SER A 88 11.02 -11.20 18.06
CA SER A 88 11.83 -12.41 18.20
C SER A 88 12.66 -12.72 16.96
N LYS A 89 12.08 -12.58 15.76
CA LYS A 89 12.81 -12.78 14.50
C LYS A 89 13.86 -11.69 14.29
N THR A 90 13.55 -10.43 14.63
CA THR A 90 14.54 -9.34 14.59
C THR A 90 15.71 -9.61 15.54
N GLN A 91 15.42 -10.04 16.77
CA GLN A 91 16.44 -10.43 17.76
C GLN A 91 17.35 -11.54 17.21
N ALA A 92 16.77 -12.62 16.70
CA ALA A 92 17.52 -13.75 16.15
C ALA A 92 18.39 -13.36 14.95
N LEU A 93 17.88 -12.50 14.05
CA LEU A 93 18.64 -12.02 12.91
C LEU A 93 19.83 -11.16 13.33
N LEU A 94 19.64 -10.24 14.28
CA LEU A 94 20.73 -9.39 14.78
C LEU A 94 21.84 -10.23 15.45
N ASP A 95 21.46 -11.21 16.23
CA ASP A 95 22.39 -12.12 16.90
C ASP A 95 23.14 -13.01 15.90
N GLN A 96 22.41 -13.75 15.06
CA GLN A 96 22.97 -14.77 14.18
C GLN A 96 23.74 -14.19 12.99
N LEU A 97 23.30 -13.06 12.42
CA LEU A 97 23.90 -12.48 11.24
C LEU A 97 24.92 -11.39 11.55
N LEU A 98 24.69 -10.62 12.60
CA LEU A 98 25.53 -9.45 12.95
C LEU A 98 26.30 -9.63 14.25
N GLY A 99 26.06 -10.69 15.02
CA GLY A 99 26.66 -10.87 16.34
C GLY A 99 26.26 -9.77 17.36
N VAL A 100 25.08 -9.18 17.20
CA VAL A 100 24.58 -8.11 18.07
C VAL A 100 23.51 -8.66 19.00
N GLU A 101 23.86 -8.81 20.27
CA GLU A 101 22.91 -9.17 21.32
C GLU A 101 22.00 -7.98 21.67
N MET A 102 20.69 -8.12 21.40
CA MET A 102 19.69 -7.09 21.70
C MET A 102 18.44 -7.72 22.27
N SER A 103 17.97 -7.21 23.42
CA SER A 103 16.72 -7.69 24.00
C SER A 103 15.50 -7.25 23.19
N ARG A 104 14.41 -8.03 23.23
CA ARG A 104 13.13 -7.66 22.61
C ARG A 104 12.59 -6.33 23.13
N GLY A 105 12.80 -6.02 24.41
CA GLY A 105 12.43 -4.74 25.01
C GLY A 105 13.24 -3.57 24.42
N ALA A 106 14.52 -3.76 24.13
CA ALA A 106 15.34 -2.75 23.45
C ALA A 106 14.87 -2.52 21.99
N ILE A 107 14.54 -3.60 21.27
CA ILE A 107 13.97 -3.52 19.92
C ILE A 107 12.66 -2.72 19.93
N ALA A 108 11.76 -3.02 20.89
CA ALA A 108 10.50 -2.30 21.04
C ALA A 108 10.71 -0.79 21.28
N LYS A 109 11.61 -0.42 22.22
CA LYS A 109 11.94 0.98 22.50
C LYS A 109 12.57 1.71 21.32
N ILE A 110 13.39 1.03 20.51
CA ILE A 110 13.95 1.63 19.28
C ILE A 110 12.84 1.90 18.30
N ARG A 111 11.93 0.95 18.06
CA ARG A 111 10.79 1.12 17.15
C ARG A 111 9.86 2.24 17.59
N GLU A 112 9.57 2.34 18.90
CA GLU A 112 8.77 3.41 19.48
C GLU A 112 9.40 4.79 19.24
N ARG A 113 10.71 4.94 19.51
CA ARG A 113 11.43 6.19 19.23
C ARG A 113 11.42 6.56 17.76
N LEU A 114 11.64 5.58 16.87
CA LEU A 114 11.58 5.81 15.41
C LEU A 114 10.18 6.24 14.98
N SER A 115 9.13 5.59 15.51
CA SER A 115 7.74 5.99 15.24
C SER A 115 7.48 7.44 15.66
N ALA A 116 7.97 7.86 16.84
CA ALA A 116 7.83 9.23 17.30
C ALA A 116 8.57 10.25 16.40
N VAL A 117 9.79 9.92 15.96
CA VAL A 117 10.57 10.79 15.06
C VAL A 117 9.92 10.88 13.68
N LEU A 118 9.27 9.82 13.21
CA LEU A 118 8.59 9.78 11.90
C LEU A 118 7.21 10.44 11.93
N ALA A 119 6.67 10.82 13.08
CA ALA A 119 5.32 11.42 13.18
C ALA A 119 5.18 12.71 12.35
N GLU A 120 6.15 13.61 12.43
CA GLU A 120 6.16 14.87 11.67
C GLU A 120 6.30 14.63 10.15
N PRO A 121 7.29 13.85 9.64
CA PRO A 121 7.33 13.48 8.23
C PRO A 121 6.05 12.81 7.71
N MET A 122 5.42 11.96 8.53
CA MET A 122 4.15 11.31 8.17
C MET A 122 3.00 12.33 8.06
N ALA A 123 2.91 13.29 8.97
CA ALA A 123 1.92 14.37 8.90
C ALA A 123 2.11 15.22 7.64
N GLN A 124 3.36 15.57 7.31
CA GLN A 124 3.69 16.31 6.08
C GLN A 124 3.36 15.50 4.82
N ALA A 125 3.64 14.20 4.82
CA ALA A 125 3.29 13.31 3.71
C ALA A 125 1.77 13.21 3.51
N LEU A 126 0.99 13.12 4.59
CA LEU A 126 -0.46 13.11 4.54
C LEU A 126 -1.02 14.42 3.99
N GLU A 127 -0.47 15.55 4.43
CA GLU A 127 -0.88 16.86 3.92
C GLU A 127 -0.52 17.02 2.43
N ALA A 128 0.66 16.59 2.02
CA ALA A 128 1.04 16.58 0.60
C ALA A 128 0.14 15.66 -0.25
N ALA A 129 -0.29 14.52 0.29
CA ALA A 129 -1.25 13.63 -0.36
C ALA A 129 -2.62 14.31 -0.55
N ARG A 130 -3.09 15.03 0.46
CA ARG A 130 -4.38 15.75 0.43
C ARG A 130 -4.44 16.89 -0.59
N GLN A 131 -3.30 17.41 -1.01
CA GLN A 131 -3.21 18.46 -2.02
C GLN A 131 -3.12 17.91 -3.45
N GLN A 132 -3.12 16.59 -3.65
CA GLN A 132 -3.01 16.00 -4.97
C GLN A 132 -4.35 16.01 -5.71
N PRO A 133 -4.32 16.14 -7.05
CA PRO A 133 -5.55 16.15 -7.86
C PRO A 133 -6.25 14.79 -7.93
N VAL A 134 -5.55 13.71 -7.62
CA VAL A 134 -6.07 12.33 -7.67
C VAL A 134 -5.55 11.54 -6.49
N ALA A 135 -6.46 10.82 -5.82
CA ALA A 135 -6.16 9.88 -4.75
C ALA A 135 -6.82 8.52 -5.02
N TYR A 136 -6.03 7.47 -4.98
CA TYR A 136 -6.50 6.08 -4.97
C TYR A 136 -6.60 5.64 -3.51
N VAL A 137 -7.78 5.24 -3.07
CA VAL A 137 -8.03 4.92 -1.66
C VAL A 137 -8.68 3.54 -1.52
N ASP A 138 -8.25 2.83 -0.50
CA ASP A 138 -8.80 1.52 -0.16
C ASP A 138 -8.58 1.24 1.33
N GLU A 139 -9.24 0.24 1.89
CA GLU A 139 -9.06 -0.19 3.26
C GLU A 139 -9.13 -1.69 3.42
N THR A 140 -8.36 -2.22 4.36
CA THR A 140 -8.36 -3.63 4.70
C THR A 140 -8.46 -3.86 6.19
N GLY A 141 -9.07 -4.99 6.60
CA GLY A 141 -9.11 -5.37 8.00
C GLY A 141 -7.72 -5.80 8.48
N ALA A 142 -7.24 -5.20 9.54
CA ALA A 142 -5.98 -5.53 10.18
C ALA A 142 -6.21 -6.04 11.61
N PRO A 143 -5.49 -7.08 12.09
CA PRO A 143 -5.55 -7.47 13.47
C PRO A 143 -4.97 -6.35 14.35
N THR A 144 -5.74 -5.88 15.32
CA THR A 144 -5.23 -5.01 16.38
C THR A 144 -4.82 -5.87 17.56
N GLY A 145 -3.57 -5.73 17.99
CA GLY A 145 -3.09 -6.35 19.24
C GLY A 145 -3.85 -5.84 20.46
N ASN A 146 -3.51 -6.36 21.65
CA ASN A 146 -4.12 -5.96 22.93
C ASN A 146 -3.85 -4.49 23.35
N ALA A 147 -3.05 -3.75 22.56
CA ALA A 147 -2.55 -2.41 22.89
C ALA A 147 -3.40 -1.26 22.32
N VAL A 148 -4.65 -1.51 21.96
CA VAL A 148 -5.53 -0.40 21.60
C VAL A 148 -5.98 0.25 22.91
N ASP A 149 -5.55 1.50 23.09
CA ASP A 149 -5.91 2.36 24.19
C ASP A 149 -7.43 2.32 24.46
N GLU A 150 -7.85 2.15 25.71
CA GLU A 150 -9.27 2.14 26.10
C GLU A 150 -10.02 3.38 25.65
N VAL A 151 -9.34 4.53 25.55
CA VAL A 151 -9.90 5.80 25.07
C VAL A 151 -10.27 5.71 23.59
N LEU A 152 -9.44 5.11 22.76
CA LEU A 152 -9.73 4.86 21.33
C LEU A 152 -10.85 3.84 21.15
N ARG A 153 -10.95 2.83 22.03
CA ARG A 153 -12.06 1.85 22.02
C ARG A 153 -13.40 2.49 22.38
N ALA A 154 -13.41 3.40 23.35
CA ALA A 154 -14.61 4.12 23.76
C ALA A 154 -15.13 5.07 22.67
N ALA A 155 -14.24 5.65 21.86
CA ALA A 155 -14.60 6.56 20.77
C ALA A 155 -15.26 5.85 19.57
N VAL A 156 -15.08 4.54 19.39
CA VAL A 156 -15.55 3.79 18.21
C VAL A 156 -16.95 3.18 18.35
N GLY A 157 -17.59 3.28 19.52
CA GLY A 157 -19.01 3.10 19.77
C GLY A 157 -19.72 1.77 19.40
N ASN A 158 -19.27 1.00 18.42
CA ASN A 158 -20.06 -0.10 17.87
C ASN A 158 -19.55 -1.51 18.16
N ASN A 159 -18.34 -1.68 18.64
CA ASN A 159 -17.84 -2.97 19.12
C ASN A 159 -16.56 -2.79 19.97
N PRO A 160 -16.67 -2.46 21.26
CA PRO A 160 -15.53 -2.25 22.14
C PRO A 160 -14.66 -3.52 22.35
N ASN A 161 -15.17 -4.69 21.99
CA ASN A 161 -14.47 -5.98 22.07
C ASN A 161 -13.86 -6.43 20.75
N SER A 162 -13.99 -5.65 19.67
CA SER A 162 -13.38 -6.02 18.39
C SER A 162 -11.86 -5.90 18.47
N LYS A 163 -11.17 -7.02 18.28
CA LYS A 163 -9.71 -7.07 18.07
C LYS A 163 -9.31 -6.73 16.63
N ARG A 164 -10.25 -6.19 15.83
CA ARG A 164 -10.06 -5.90 14.42
C ARG A 164 -9.99 -4.39 14.22
N GLY A 165 -8.85 -3.92 13.74
CA GLY A 165 -8.69 -2.58 13.20
C GLY A 165 -8.83 -2.57 11.70
N TRP A 166 -8.63 -1.40 11.14
CA TRP A 166 -8.66 -1.15 9.70
C TRP A 166 -7.42 -0.39 9.31
N GLN A 167 -6.77 -0.86 8.26
CA GLN A 167 -5.71 -0.13 7.61
C GLN A 167 -6.27 0.55 6.37
N TRP A 168 -6.16 1.84 6.34
CA TRP A 168 -6.53 2.69 5.23
C TRP A 168 -5.29 3.08 4.45
N VAL A 169 -5.40 3.18 3.14
CA VAL A 169 -4.34 3.66 2.26
C VAL A 169 -4.83 4.77 1.36
N MET A 170 -3.98 5.76 1.13
CA MET A 170 -4.15 6.79 0.12
C MET A 170 -2.89 6.82 -0.75
N VAL A 171 -3.02 6.47 -2.01
CA VAL A 171 -1.96 6.47 -3.01
C VAL A 171 -2.16 7.65 -3.94
N THR A 172 -1.14 8.45 -4.11
CA THR A 172 -1.13 9.59 -5.01
C THR A 172 0.08 9.50 -5.96
N ALA A 173 0.23 10.47 -6.86
CA ALA A 173 1.38 10.51 -7.77
C ALA A 173 2.72 10.74 -7.05
N VAL A 174 2.71 11.34 -5.85
CA VAL A 174 3.93 11.78 -5.15
C VAL A 174 4.20 10.98 -3.87
N VAL A 175 3.17 10.44 -3.22
CA VAL A 175 3.33 9.75 -1.94
C VAL A 175 2.21 8.74 -1.69
N THR A 176 2.56 7.68 -0.96
CA THR A 176 1.60 6.72 -0.41
C THR A 176 1.59 6.85 1.10
N VAL A 177 0.41 7.04 1.68
CA VAL A 177 0.23 7.14 3.13
C VAL A 177 -0.72 6.05 3.63
N PHE A 178 -0.45 5.57 4.84
CA PHE A 178 -1.27 4.58 5.53
C PHE A 178 -1.75 5.17 6.84
N LEU A 179 -3.04 4.97 7.14
CA LEU A 179 -3.59 5.25 8.47
C LEU A 179 -4.16 3.97 9.07
N GLN A 180 -3.88 3.77 10.35
CA GLN A 180 -4.50 2.70 11.12
C GLN A 180 -5.62 3.29 11.99
N GLY A 181 -6.80 2.69 11.91
CA GLY A 181 -7.95 3.11 12.69
C GLY A 181 -8.76 1.92 13.20
N LEU A 182 -9.66 2.18 14.12
CA LEU A 182 -10.56 1.15 14.66
C LEU A 182 -11.88 1.06 13.89
N SER A 183 -12.11 1.97 12.95
CA SER A 183 -13.37 2.10 12.25
C SER A 183 -13.23 1.98 10.73
N ARG A 184 -14.23 1.35 10.11
CA ARG A 184 -14.48 1.38 8.68
C ARG A 184 -15.70 2.27 8.43
N SER A 185 -15.53 3.57 8.61
CA SER A 185 -16.63 4.54 8.56
C SER A 185 -16.33 5.74 7.66
N THR A 186 -17.35 6.51 7.35
CA THR A 186 -17.22 7.81 6.66
C THR A 186 -16.28 8.76 7.43
N ALA A 187 -16.31 8.76 8.75
CA ALA A 187 -15.39 9.58 9.55
C ALA A 187 -13.92 9.20 9.32
N ALA A 188 -13.61 7.90 9.23
CA ALA A 188 -12.26 7.43 8.93
C ALA A 188 -11.83 7.79 7.50
N ALA A 189 -12.73 7.72 6.51
CA ALA A 189 -12.46 8.18 5.15
C ALA A 189 -12.18 9.70 5.11
N ILE A 190 -12.93 10.50 5.86
CA ILE A 190 -12.70 11.95 6.00
C ILE A 190 -11.38 12.22 6.73
N GLU A 191 -11.03 11.45 7.75
CA GLU A 191 -9.76 11.56 8.44
C GLU A 191 -8.57 11.33 7.48
N LEU A 192 -8.68 10.34 6.60
CA LEU A 192 -7.66 10.09 5.57
C LEU A 192 -7.59 11.22 4.53
N LEU A 193 -8.71 11.54 3.91
CA LEU A 193 -8.79 12.49 2.79
C LEU A 193 -8.64 13.95 3.24
N GLY A 194 -9.03 14.27 4.46
CA GLY A 194 -9.27 15.65 4.88
C GLY A 194 -10.67 16.13 4.48
N SER A 195 -11.25 17.04 5.28
CA SER A 195 -12.60 17.58 5.06
C SER A 195 -12.76 18.45 3.81
N THR A 196 -11.64 18.91 3.25
CA THR A 196 -11.57 19.84 2.12
C THR A 196 -10.90 19.26 0.88
N PHE A 197 -10.76 17.93 0.80
CA PHE A 197 -10.13 17.30 -0.36
C PHE A 197 -10.91 17.66 -1.64
N GLY A 198 -10.25 18.33 -2.57
CA GLY A 198 -10.86 18.83 -3.81
C GLY A 198 -10.53 17.99 -5.05
N GLY A 199 -9.72 16.93 -4.90
CA GLY A 199 -9.31 16.05 -5.99
C GLY A 199 -10.34 14.96 -6.30
N ILE A 200 -10.01 14.12 -7.29
CA ILE A 200 -10.80 12.93 -7.64
C ILE A 200 -10.34 11.74 -6.81
N VAL A 201 -11.30 11.06 -6.17
CA VAL A 201 -11.08 9.85 -5.37
C VAL A 201 -11.42 8.62 -6.21
N VAL A 202 -10.44 7.76 -6.45
CA VAL A 202 -10.61 6.45 -7.06
C VAL A 202 -10.79 5.41 -5.97
N SER A 203 -11.94 4.76 -5.89
CA SER A 203 -12.26 3.79 -4.83
C SER A 203 -13.22 2.70 -5.32
N ASP A 204 -13.50 1.72 -4.49
CA ASP A 204 -14.67 0.85 -4.67
C ASP A 204 -16.00 1.61 -4.39
N ARG A 205 -17.13 0.89 -4.38
CA ARG A 205 -18.46 1.43 -4.07
C ARG A 205 -18.78 1.46 -2.57
N PHE A 206 -17.78 1.35 -1.70
CA PHE A 206 -18.04 1.35 -0.27
C PHE A 206 -18.70 2.65 0.19
N SER A 207 -19.70 2.52 1.06
CA SER A 207 -20.56 3.64 1.49
C SER A 207 -19.84 4.74 2.25
N ALA A 208 -18.65 4.47 2.80
CA ALA A 208 -17.85 5.49 3.49
C ALA A 208 -17.47 6.68 2.57
N TYR A 209 -17.40 6.46 1.26
CA TYR A 209 -17.10 7.49 0.26
C TYR A 209 -18.33 8.23 -0.29
N ASN A 210 -19.54 7.89 0.18
CA ASN A 210 -20.79 8.51 -0.35
C ASN A 210 -20.97 9.98 0.10
N HIS A 211 -20.13 10.49 0.98
CA HIS A 211 -20.10 11.92 1.31
C HIS A 211 -19.47 12.78 0.20
N LEU A 212 -18.75 12.16 -0.73
CA LEU A 212 -18.14 12.85 -1.87
C LEU A 212 -19.15 12.96 -3.03
N PRO A 213 -19.21 14.10 -3.74
CA PRO A 213 -19.96 14.23 -4.97
C PRO A 213 -19.52 13.21 -6.02
N THR A 214 -20.44 12.73 -6.84
CA THR A 214 -20.14 11.73 -7.89
C THR A 214 -19.08 12.22 -8.88
N GLN A 215 -19.03 13.54 -9.15
CA GLN A 215 -18.04 14.17 -10.04
C GLN A 215 -16.61 14.17 -9.46
N GLN A 216 -16.46 13.99 -8.14
CA GLN A 216 -15.17 13.84 -7.45
C GLN A 216 -14.80 12.38 -7.21
N ARG A 217 -15.50 11.43 -7.81
CA ARG A 217 -15.26 10.01 -7.64
C ARG A 217 -15.01 9.32 -8.97
N GLN A 218 -14.10 8.34 -8.96
CA GLN A 218 -13.99 7.30 -9.97
C GLN A 218 -14.21 5.96 -9.28
N LEU A 219 -15.23 5.24 -9.67
CA LEU A 219 -15.48 3.90 -9.15
C LEU A 219 -14.61 2.87 -9.85
N CYS A 220 -14.05 1.97 -9.07
CA CYS A 220 -13.18 0.89 -9.56
C CYS A 220 -13.95 -0.11 -10.42
N TRP A 221 -13.66 -0.15 -11.71
CA TRP A 221 -14.23 -1.10 -12.64
C TRP A 221 -13.87 -2.56 -12.33
N ALA A 222 -12.73 -2.84 -11.70
CA ALA A 222 -12.39 -4.20 -11.31
C ALA A 222 -13.39 -4.77 -10.28
N HIS A 223 -13.86 -3.94 -9.34
CA HIS A 223 -14.92 -4.33 -8.42
C HIS A 223 -16.28 -4.46 -9.12
N LEU A 224 -16.58 -3.57 -10.05
CA LEU A 224 -17.82 -3.64 -10.82
C LEU A 224 -17.85 -4.90 -11.68
N ILE A 225 -16.76 -5.29 -12.32
CA ILE A 225 -16.66 -6.52 -13.11
C ILE A 225 -17.00 -7.75 -12.25
N ARG A 226 -16.53 -7.81 -11.01
CA ARG A 226 -16.90 -8.90 -10.07
C ARG A 226 -18.41 -8.94 -9.82
N ASP A 227 -19.04 -7.78 -9.64
CA ASP A 227 -20.50 -7.68 -9.47
C ASP A 227 -21.25 -8.14 -10.73
N LEU A 228 -20.80 -7.71 -11.92
CA LEU A 228 -21.39 -8.09 -13.19
C LEU A 228 -21.24 -9.60 -13.47
N THR A 229 -20.07 -10.15 -13.14
CA THR A 229 -19.83 -11.60 -13.21
C THR A 229 -20.79 -12.35 -12.30
N ALA A 230 -20.91 -11.93 -11.05
CA ALA A 230 -21.87 -12.52 -10.12
C ALA A 230 -23.35 -12.39 -10.60
N ILE A 231 -23.69 -11.36 -11.37
CA ILE A 231 -24.99 -11.22 -12.02
C ILE A 231 -25.13 -12.22 -13.16
N SER A 232 -24.13 -12.37 -14.03
CA SER A 232 -24.15 -13.28 -15.17
C SER A 232 -24.20 -14.78 -14.78
N GLU A 233 -23.76 -15.11 -13.58
CA GLU A 233 -23.82 -16.46 -13.01
C GLU A 233 -25.19 -16.80 -12.38
N ARG A 234 -26.10 -15.84 -12.27
CA ARG A 234 -27.46 -16.08 -11.76
C ARG A 234 -28.35 -16.67 -12.85
N PRO A 235 -29.39 -17.46 -12.47
CA PRO A 235 -30.31 -18.06 -13.45
C PRO A 235 -31.22 -17.02 -14.11
N GLY A 236 -31.73 -17.33 -15.29
CA GLY A 236 -32.78 -16.61 -16.02
C GLY A 236 -32.29 -15.24 -16.55
N ALA A 237 -33.18 -14.28 -16.60
CA ALA A 237 -32.89 -12.94 -17.15
C ALA A 237 -31.65 -12.26 -16.54
N SER A 238 -31.29 -12.58 -15.31
CA SER A 238 -30.07 -12.07 -14.69
C SER A 238 -28.82 -12.43 -15.49
N ALA A 239 -28.72 -13.69 -15.96
CA ALA A 239 -27.60 -14.15 -16.76
C ALA A 239 -27.45 -13.36 -18.07
N GLU A 240 -28.56 -13.12 -18.75
CA GLU A 240 -28.60 -12.39 -20.02
C GLU A 240 -28.12 -10.93 -19.84
N PHE A 241 -28.71 -10.22 -18.88
CA PHE A 241 -28.28 -8.84 -18.57
C PHE A 241 -26.83 -8.76 -18.07
N GLY A 242 -26.40 -9.73 -17.24
CA GLY A 242 -25.01 -9.79 -16.80
C GLY A 242 -24.03 -10.00 -17.95
N ALA A 243 -24.35 -10.89 -18.88
CA ALA A 243 -23.55 -11.14 -20.08
C ALA A 243 -23.50 -9.91 -21.01
N GLU A 244 -24.63 -9.22 -21.21
CA GLU A 244 -24.68 -7.98 -21.99
C GLU A 244 -23.80 -6.87 -21.38
N LEU A 245 -23.88 -6.66 -20.08
CA LEU A 245 -23.06 -5.67 -19.38
C LEU A 245 -21.57 -6.02 -19.41
N LEU A 246 -21.20 -7.29 -19.29
CA LEU A 246 -19.82 -7.76 -19.41
C LEU A 246 -19.28 -7.60 -20.83
N GLU A 247 -20.11 -7.76 -21.87
CA GLU A 247 -19.71 -7.51 -23.25
C GLU A 247 -19.40 -6.02 -23.46
N LEU A 248 -20.26 -5.12 -22.99
CA LEU A 248 -20.03 -3.66 -23.04
C LEU A 248 -18.76 -3.28 -22.28
N GLN A 249 -18.51 -3.89 -21.14
CA GLN A 249 -17.28 -3.70 -20.36
C GLN A 249 -16.03 -4.15 -21.15
N ARG A 250 -16.08 -5.30 -21.83
CA ARG A 250 -14.96 -5.77 -22.68
C ARG A 250 -14.64 -4.79 -23.80
N GLN A 251 -15.66 -4.24 -24.47
CA GLN A 251 -15.51 -3.22 -25.50
C GLN A 251 -14.89 -1.94 -24.94
N LEU A 252 -15.36 -1.48 -23.78
CA LEU A 252 -14.83 -0.31 -23.08
C LEU A 252 -13.33 -0.46 -22.81
N PHE A 253 -12.94 -1.59 -22.21
CA PHE A 253 -11.52 -1.83 -21.87
C PHE A 253 -10.67 -2.11 -23.12
N GLY A 254 -11.23 -2.65 -24.18
CA GLY A 254 -10.57 -2.73 -25.48
C GLY A 254 -10.17 -1.36 -26.02
N HIS A 255 -11.03 -0.36 -25.90
CA HIS A 255 -10.69 1.03 -26.26
C HIS A 255 -9.73 1.69 -25.27
N TRP A 256 -9.90 1.44 -23.97
CA TRP A 256 -8.98 1.92 -22.95
C TRP A 256 -7.54 1.41 -23.15
N HIS A 257 -7.35 0.13 -23.46
CA HIS A 257 -6.03 -0.44 -23.74
C HIS A 257 -5.39 0.20 -24.99
N ARG A 258 -6.19 0.42 -26.05
CA ARG A 258 -5.72 1.12 -27.27
C ARG A 258 -5.34 2.58 -27.02
N TYR A 259 -5.95 3.23 -26.05
CA TYR A 259 -5.53 4.55 -25.58
C TYR A 259 -4.22 4.46 -24.79
N ARG A 260 -4.09 3.48 -23.92
CA ARG A 260 -2.88 3.26 -23.11
C ARG A 260 -1.65 2.91 -23.95
N ASP A 261 -1.79 2.17 -25.02
CA ASP A 261 -0.71 1.82 -25.95
C ASP A 261 -0.46 2.88 -27.04
N GLY A 262 -1.22 3.99 -27.02
CA GLY A 262 -1.07 5.09 -27.98
C GLY A 262 -1.71 4.87 -29.35
N THR A 263 -2.45 3.77 -29.56
CA THR A 263 -3.13 3.47 -30.82
C THR A 263 -4.27 4.47 -31.12
N ILE A 264 -4.92 4.98 -30.08
CA ILE A 264 -5.92 6.05 -30.16
C ILE A 264 -5.59 7.17 -29.20
N ASP A 265 -5.96 8.38 -29.54
CA ASP A 265 -5.83 9.56 -28.69
C ASP A 265 -7.00 9.73 -27.73
N TRP A 266 -6.92 10.70 -26.84
CA TRP A 266 -7.96 10.99 -25.85
C TRP A 266 -9.33 11.32 -26.46
N PRO A 267 -9.47 12.21 -27.48
CA PRO A 267 -10.74 12.43 -28.15
C PRO A 267 -11.31 11.16 -28.80
N GLY A 268 -10.44 10.35 -29.41
CA GLY A 268 -10.82 9.07 -30.01
C GLY A 268 -11.33 8.05 -28.99
N LEU A 269 -10.75 8.02 -27.78
CA LEU A 269 -11.27 7.22 -26.64
C LEU A 269 -12.67 7.69 -26.26
N GLN A 270 -12.85 9.00 -26.00
CA GLN A 270 -14.14 9.57 -25.61
C GLN A 270 -15.24 9.29 -26.64
N GLN A 271 -14.95 9.51 -27.93
CA GLN A 271 -15.89 9.28 -29.00
C GLN A 271 -16.36 7.81 -29.06
N ARG A 272 -15.43 6.87 -28.93
CA ARG A 272 -15.72 5.43 -29.02
C ARG A 272 -16.42 4.89 -27.75
N CYS A 273 -16.14 5.45 -26.60
CA CYS A 273 -16.75 5.02 -25.34
C CYS A 273 -18.14 5.64 -25.09
N ARG A 274 -18.49 6.76 -25.72
CA ARG A 274 -19.81 7.40 -25.57
C ARG A 274 -20.99 6.45 -25.82
N PRO A 275 -21.07 5.72 -26.98
CA PRO A 275 -22.18 4.80 -27.22
C PRO A 275 -22.17 3.61 -26.22
N ILE A 276 -20.99 3.17 -25.77
CA ILE A 276 -20.88 2.09 -24.76
C ILE A 276 -21.48 2.56 -23.45
N ARG A 277 -21.16 3.79 -23.00
CA ARG A 277 -21.77 4.41 -21.80
C ARG A 277 -23.29 4.41 -21.90
N GLN A 278 -23.82 4.91 -23.03
CA GLN A 278 -25.27 4.99 -23.24
C GLN A 278 -25.93 3.60 -23.20
N SER A 279 -25.35 2.61 -23.87
CA SER A 279 -25.87 1.24 -23.85
C SER A 279 -25.79 0.62 -22.47
N PHE A 280 -24.70 0.83 -21.73
CA PHE A 280 -24.52 0.30 -20.37
C PHE A 280 -25.56 0.87 -19.40
N GLU A 281 -25.75 2.19 -19.38
CA GLU A 281 -26.73 2.86 -18.55
C GLU A 281 -28.17 2.45 -18.97
N ALA A 282 -28.47 2.35 -20.26
CA ALA A 282 -29.78 1.89 -20.76
C ALA A 282 -30.07 0.43 -20.35
N THR A 283 -29.07 -0.44 -20.37
CA THR A 283 -29.25 -1.85 -19.92
C THR A 283 -29.54 -1.90 -18.42
N LEU A 284 -28.82 -1.14 -17.60
CA LEU A 284 -29.14 -1.02 -16.17
C LEU A 284 -30.53 -0.47 -15.93
N GLN A 285 -30.95 0.55 -16.70
CA GLN A 285 -32.27 1.14 -16.58
C GLN A 285 -33.37 0.13 -16.93
N ARG A 286 -33.23 -0.67 -18.01
CA ARG A 286 -34.16 -1.76 -18.36
C ARG A 286 -34.31 -2.77 -17.21
N VAL A 287 -33.21 -3.16 -16.54
CA VAL A 287 -33.23 -4.05 -15.39
C VAL A 287 -34.06 -3.44 -14.25
N VAL A 288 -33.91 -2.15 -14.00
CA VAL A 288 -34.66 -1.45 -12.95
C VAL A 288 -36.14 -1.31 -13.29
N GLU A 289 -36.47 -1.01 -14.55
CA GLU A 289 -37.85 -0.88 -15.05
C GLU A 289 -38.64 -2.17 -14.98
N LEU A 290 -38.00 -3.33 -15.24
CA LEU A 290 -38.63 -4.64 -15.05
C LEU A 290 -39.03 -4.90 -13.59
N GLY A 291 -38.37 -4.21 -12.67
CA GLY A 291 -38.79 -4.13 -11.27
C GLY A 291 -38.69 -5.42 -10.49
N VAL A 292 -39.12 -5.34 -9.25
CA VAL A 292 -39.16 -6.42 -8.27
C VAL A 292 -40.22 -6.11 -7.21
N GLN A 293 -40.89 -7.13 -6.70
CA GLN A 293 -41.87 -6.95 -5.63
C GLN A 293 -41.21 -6.58 -4.31
N ARG A 294 -41.91 -5.79 -3.50
CA ARG A 294 -41.40 -5.39 -2.19
C ARG A 294 -41.17 -6.62 -1.30
N GLY A 295 -39.96 -6.74 -0.74
CA GLY A 295 -39.57 -7.85 0.14
C GLY A 295 -39.08 -9.09 -0.60
N GLU A 296 -39.10 -9.13 -1.93
CA GLU A 296 -38.60 -10.25 -2.72
C GLU A 296 -37.09 -10.47 -2.51
N ARG A 297 -36.68 -11.74 -2.37
CA ARG A 297 -35.29 -12.16 -2.10
C ARG A 297 -34.72 -13.08 -3.18
N THR A 298 -35.31 -13.12 -4.35
CA THR A 298 -34.87 -13.94 -5.50
C THR A 298 -33.51 -13.47 -6.04
N PRO A 299 -32.81 -14.29 -6.82
CA PRO A 299 -31.63 -13.85 -7.58
C PRO A 299 -31.90 -12.65 -8.46
N TRP A 300 -33.09 -12.57 -9.09
CA TRP A 300 -33.54 -11.42 -9.87
C TRP A 300 -33.63 -10.15 -9.01
N ALA A 301 -34.25 -10.24 -7.84
CA ALA A 301 -34.36 -9.10 -6.93
C ALA A 301 -32.97 -8.57 -6.48
N LYS A 302 -31.97 -9.44 -6.35
CA LYS A 302 -30.59 -8.99 -6.07
C LYS A 302 -30.01 -8.26 -7.28
N THR A 303 -30.28 -8.72 -8.50
CA THR A 303 -29.83 -8.06 -9.75
C THR A 303 -30.41 -6.65 -9.87
N VAL A 304 -31.73 -6.51 -9.68
CA VAL A 304 -32.42 -5.20 -9.74
C VAL A 304 -31.84 -4.23 -8.71
N ARG A 305 -31.65 -4.66 -7.46
CA ARG A 305 -31.06 -3.79 -6.42
C ARG A 305 -29.63 -3.39 -6.73
N THR A 306 -28.84 -4.31 -7.27
CA THR A 306 -27.47 -4.00 -7.71
C THR A 306 -27.47 -2.98 -8.84
N ALA A 307 -28.35 -3.14 -9.84
CA ALA A 307 -28.50 -2.18 -10.93
C ALA A 307 -28.94 -0.79 -10.42
N GLN A 308 -29.90 -0.73 -9.48
CA GLN A 308 -30.31 0.52 -8.83
C GLN A 308 -29.15 1.24 -8.14
N GLN A 309 -28.34 0.46 -7.36
CA GLN A 309 -27.18 1.01 -6.65
C GLN A 309 -26.10 1.51 -7.60
N ILE A 310 -25.90 0.84 -8.74
CA ILE A 310 -24.93 1.28 -9.76
C ILE A 310 -25.44 2.58 -10.41
N LEU A 311 -26.71 2.66 -10.80
CA LEU A 311 -27.29 3.85 -11.42
C LEU A 311 -27.24 5.08 -10.52
N GLN A 312 -27.40 4.92 -9.20
CA GLN A 312 -27.31 6.04 -8.25
C GLN A 312 -25.95 6.75 -8.27
N VAL A 313 -24.90 6.06 -8.71
CA VAL A 313 -23.53 6.55 -8.76
C VAL A 313 -22.90 6.42 -10.16
N ALA A 314 -23.76 6.32 -11.21
CA ALA A 314 -23.32 6.01 -12.57
C ALA A 314 -22.29 7.00 -13.11
N ASP A 315 -22.44 8.31 -12.85
CA ASP A 315 -21.48 9.32 -13.28
C ASP A 315 -20.05 9.00 -12.81
N ALA A 316 -19.92 8.52 -11.59
CA ALA A 316 -18.62 8.16 -11.02
C ALA A 316 -17.94 6.93 -11.68
N LEU A 317 -18.63 6.20 -12.54
CA LEU A 317 -18.01 5.15 -13.37
C LEU A 317 -17.23 5.69 -14.55
N TRP A 318 -17.54 6.90 -15.00
CA TRP A 318 -17.08 7.46 -16.27
C TRP A 318 -16.10 8.62 -16.09
N THR A 319 -15.75 8.99 -14.89
CA THR A 319 -14.83 10.11 -14.57
C THR A 319 -13.50 9.98 -15.31
N PHE A 320 -13.00 8.75 -15.50
CA PHE A 320 -11.79 8.47 -16.27
C PHE A 320 -11.91 8.79 -17.77
N LEU A 321 -13.13 8.96 -18.31
CA LEU A 321 -13.39 9.44 -19.66
C LEU A 321 -13.57 10.97 -19.73
N GLU A 322 -13.85 11.60 -18.60
CA GLU A 322 -14.10 13.03 -18.49
C GLU A 322 -12.85 13.80 -18.07
N THR A 323 -12.01 13.15 -17.25
CA THR A 323 -10.77 13.73 -16.73
C THR A 323 -9.57 12.89 -17.14
N ARG A 324 -8.66 13.50 -17.92
CA ARG A 324 -7.46 12.82 -18.40
C ARG A 324 -6.51 12.47 -17.25
N GLY A 325 -5.95 11.27 -17.31
CA GLY A 325 -4.99 10.79 -16.30
C GLY A 325 -5.62 10.03 -15.14
N ILE A 326 -6.95 9.87 -15.13
CA ILE A 326 -7.64 9.02 -14.15
C ILE A 326 -7.66 7.58 -14.67
N GLU A 327 -7.25 6.63 -13.82
CA GLU A 327 -7.36 5.20 -14.12
C GLU A 327 -8.77 4.69 -13.80
N PRO A 328 -9.34 3.79 -14.63
CA PRO A 328 -10.66 3.21 -14.36
C PRO A 328 -10.66 2.20 -13.20
N THR A 329 -9.49 1.84 -12.66
CA THR A 329 -9.34 0.83 -11.61
C THR A 329 -8.57 1.37 -10.41
N ASN A 330 -8.81 0.78 -9.23
CA ASN A 330 -8.13 1.14 -7.97
C ASN A 330 -6.90 0.25 -7.68
N ASN A 331 -6.28 -0.30 -8.71
CA ASN A 331 -5.17 -1.25 -8.55
C ASN A 331 -3.99 -0.66 -7.75
N ALA A 332 -3.76 0.65 -7.83
CA ALA A 332 -2.69 1.30 -7.08
C ALA A 332 -2.85 1.14 -5.56
N ALA A 333 -4.05 1.39 -5.04
CA ALA A 333 -4.35 1.22 -3.62
C ALA A 333 -4.36 -0.26 -3.21
N GLU A 334 -4.96 -1.15 -4.03
CA GLU A 334 -4.96 -2.60 -3.78
C GLU A 334 -3.52 -3.15 -3.70
N HIS A 335 -2.63 -2.73 -4.60
CA HIS A 335 -1.21 -3.12 -4.59
C HIS A 335 -0.49 -2.63 -3.33
N ALA A 336 -0.71 -1.38 -2.93
CA ALA A 336 -0.11 -0.82 -1.73
C ALA A 336 -0.54 -1.59 -0.47
N LEU A 337 -1.82 -1.95 -0.35
CA LEU A 337 -2.33 -2.74 0.77
C LEU A 337 -1.76 -4.15 0.85
N ARG A 338 -1.48 -4.80 -0.29
CA ARG A 338 -0.92 -6.17 -0.29
C ARG A 338 0.38 -6.28 0.48
N GLN A 339 1.23 -5.26 0.42
CA GLN A 339 2.51 -5.26 1.13
C GLN A 339 2.37 -5.16 2.65
N SER A 340 1.23 -4.71 3.14
CA SER A 340 0.98 -4.49 4.56
C SER A 340 0.15 -5.60 5.24
N VAL A 341 -0.37 -6.56 4.47
CA VAL A 341 -1.28 -7.64 4.96
C VAL A 341 -0.56 -8.98 5.10
N ILE A 342 0.73 -9.06 4.80
CA ILE A 342 1.54 -10.30 4.88
C ILE A 342 1.98 -10.57 6.31
#